data_7c40a8dae99e517a8ecaa700af3d930e
#
_entry.id   7c40a8dae99e517a8ecaa700af3d930e
#
_cell.length_a   1.000
_cell.length_b   1.000
_cell.length_c   1.000
_cell.angle_alpha   90.00
_cell.angle_beta   90.00
_cell.angle_gamma   90.00
#
_symmetry.space_group_name_H-M   'P 1'
#
loop_
_entity.id
_entity.type
_entity.pdbx_description
1 polymer ?
#
loop_
_entity_poly.entity_id
_entity_poly.type
_entity_poly.pdbx_seq_one_letter_code
_entity_poly.pdbx_strand_id
1 'polypeptide(L)'
;VLMYKITLDGSYLYHPWIRDRCITEGALTQEVNKNGSCDVSIVLDHPLAASVLRRKSMLEVVRFDLTGSEKTIYRGVVMNTVEDRNIEMEIQTEGDLVFFQDSIIRPFHKTGTDVPGKTTPGNYFKWLVKKHNEQVDDFKQFLIGQVTITGEAADRERNDYSTTRDILDELVTESGGYIRTRTVGGVHYIDYLAEYEQAGGQDIRQGKNIIDVTKNVKTDDLATRLIPLGSSTSNNEWPVTIANVNGGKDYLEDAAAVKEYGIITKTVEFSEIQNPTKLKEEGEKAFKKINGANLVTELSAIDLSDAGYDVDMLRIGEKVFCAAPTYNIQQQLQITKKVTDLLKPANSKVTLGGTALTYTQQQLQAGQGRVKYTTVTAITNGQIDEICIYS
;
A
#
# COMPACT_ATOMS: atom_id res chain seq x y z
N VAL A 1 2.98 0.73 31.84
CA VAL A 1 2.55 -0.47 31.09
C VAL A 1 1.54 -0.02 30.07
N LEU A 2 1.76 -0.40 28.82
CA LEU A 2 0.92 -0.08 27.71
C LEU A 2 -0.10 -1.20 27.51
N MET A 3 -1.35 -0.85 27.19
CA MET A 3 -2.45 -1.79 27.10
C MET A 3 -3.38 -1.43 25.96
N TYR A 4 -4.17 -2.42 25.54
CA TYR A 4 -5.21 -2.26 24.55
C TYR A 4 -6.58 -2.57 25.15
N LYS A 5 -7.60 -1.87 24.68
CA LYS A 5 -9.00 -2.19 24.88
C LYS A 5 -9.72 -2.19 23.55
N ILE A 6 -10.78 -2.95 23.44
CA ILE A 6 -11.55 -3.08 22.21
C ILE A 6 -13.00 -2.75 22.53
N THR A 7 -13.61 -1.90 21.72
CA THR A 7 -15.04 -1.64 21.78
C THR A 7 -15.76 -2.18 20.54
N LEU A 8 -16.97 -2.63 20.72
CA LEU A 8 -17.92 -2.97 19.68
C LEU A 8 -19.15 -2.08 19.87
N ASP A 9 -19.45 -1.25 18.88
CA ASP A 9 -20.53 -0.25 18.93
C ASP A 9 -20.52 0.59 20.23
N GLY A 10 -19.33 1.00 20.67
CA GLY A 10 -19.08 1.79 21.87
C GLY A 10 -19.08 1.01 23.18
N SER A 11 -19.42 -0.27 23.19
CA SER A 11 -19.39 -1.15 24.39
C SER A 11 -18.09 -1.95 24.44
N TYR A 12 -17.52 -2.16 25.63
CA TYR A 12 -16.28 -2.93 25.75
C TYR A 12 -16.49 -4.39 25.34
N LEU A 13 -15.86 -4.79 24.24
CA LEU A 13 -15.67 -6.19 23.87
C LEU A 13 -14.48 -6.78 24.65
N TYR A 14 -13.42 -6.03 24.80
CA TYR A 14 -12.26 -6.41 25.59
C TYR A 14 -11.76 -5.24 26.44
N HIS A 15 -11.51 -5.51 27.71
CA HIS A 15 -10.85 -4.59 28.61
C HIS A 15 -10.02 -5.36 29.64
N PRO A 16 -8.72 -5.13 29.79
CA PRO A 16 -7.83 -5.95 30.63
C PRO A 16 -8.21 -6.00 32.11
N TRP A 17 -9.04 -5.07 32.58
CA TRP A 17 -9.46 -4.99 33.99
C TRP A 17 -10.93 -5.37 34.22
N ILE A 18 -11.67 -5.76 33.18
CA ILE A 18 -13.10 -6.14 33.30
C ILE A 18 -13.23 -7.62 33.00
N ARG A 19 -13.58 -8.40 34.02
CA ARG A 19 -13.52 -9.87 33.99
C ARG A 19 -14.40 -10.53 32.94
N ASP A 20 -15.56 -9.97 32.66
CA ASP A 20 -16.52 -10.50 31.68
C ASP A 20 -16.36 -9.86 30.27
N ARG A 21 -15.29 -9.11 30.06
CA ARG A 21 -14.93 -8.47 28.80
C ARG A 21 -13.58 -8.99 28.32
N CYS A 22 -13.56 -10.27 27.98
CA CYS A 22 -12.34 -10.96 27.59
C CYS A 22 -12.43 -11.49 26.17
N ILE A 23 -11.29 -11.48 25.50
CA ILE A 23 -11.07 -12.17 24.23
C ILE A 23 -10.12 -13.33 24.46
N THR A 24 -10.20 -14.39 23.65
CA THR A 24 -9.28 -15.53 23.69
C THR A 24 -8.08 -15.33 22.77
N GLU A 25 -8.30 -14.64 21.63
CA GLU A 25 -7.28 -14.23 20.70
C GLU A 25 -7.59 -12.83 20.17
N GLY A 26 -6.57 -12.09 19.76
CA GLY A 26 -6.73 -10.78 19.17
C GLY A 26 -5.49 -10.30 18.42
N ALA A 27 -5.63 -10.10 17.12
CA ALA A 27 -4.57 -9.61 16.25
C ALA A 27 -5.06 -8.43 15.41
N LEU A 28 -4.31 -7.31 15.48
CA LEU A 28 -4.51 -6.16 14.63
C LEU A 28 -3.42 -6.13 13.56
N THR A 29 -3.80 -6.25 12.30
CA THR A 29 -2.90 -6.13 11.15
C THR A 29 -3.13 -4.80 10.45
N GLN A 30 -2.09 -4.00 10.34
CA GLN A 30 -2.09 -2.74 9.60
C GLN A 30 -1.02 -2.79 8.51
N GLU A 31 -1.35 -2.27 7.33
CA GLU A 31 -0.46 -2.23 6.17
C GLU A 31 -0.70 -0.95 5.38
N VAL A 32 0.36 -0.42 4.79
CA VAL A 32 0.30 0.83 4.00
C VAL A 32 -0.66 0.69 2.82
N ASN A 33 -1.53 1.67 2.63
CA ASN A 33 -2.53 1.72 1.56
C ASN A 33 -3.57 0.57 1.55
N LYS A 34 -3.65 -0.23 2.63
CA LYS A 34 -4.62 -1.31 2.77
C LYS A 34 -5.67 -0.98 3.84
N ASN A 35 -6.77 -1.72 3.82
CA ASN A 35 -7.83 -1.56 4.81
C ASN A 35 -7.31 -1.84 6.23
N GLY A 36 -6.39 -2.78 6.38
CA GLY A 36 -6.05 -3.39 7.66
C GLY A 36 -7.18 -4.31 8.15
N SER A 37 -6.88 -5.15 9.13
CA SER A 37 -7.87 -6.04 9.77
C SER A 37 -7.62 -6.13 11.27
N CYS A 38 -8.67 -6.36 12.02
CA CYS A 38 -8.59 -6.76 13.41
C CYS A 38 -9.46 -8.01 13.60
N ASP A 39 -8.81 -9.13 13.87
CA ASP A 39 -9.46 -10.41 14.06
C ASP A 39 -9.40 -10.75 15.55
N VAL A 40 -10.55 -10.99 16.16
CA VAL A 40 -10.67 -11.27 17.60
C VAL A 40 -11.58 -12.45 17.83
N SER A 41 -11.22 -13.33 18.78
CA SER A 41 -12.02 -14.44 19.21
C SER A 41 -12.59 -14.21 20.59
N ILE A 42 -13.89 -14.47 20.75
CA ILE A 42 -14.63 -14.42 22.02
C ILE A 42 -15.31 -15.75 22.28
N VAL A 43 -15.57 -16.06 23.54
CA VAL A 43 -16.43 -17.18 23.89
C VAL A 43 -17.89 -16.85 23.59
N LEU A 44 -18.73 -17.84 23.22
CA LEU A 44 -20.14 -17.61 22.85
C LEU A 44 -21.01 -17.07 23.99
N ASP A 45 -20.61 -17.25 25.25
CA ASP A 45 -21.29 -16.66 26.41
C ASP A 45 -20.86 -15.22 26.71
N HIS A 46 -19.96 -14.63 25.88
CA HIS A 46 -19.58 -13.23 26.01
C HIS A 46 -20.81 -12.32 25.89
N PRO A 47 -20.98 -11.30 26.79
CA PRO A 47 -22.18 -10.46 26.82
C PRO A 47 -22.53 -9.76 25.52
N LEU A 48 -21.59 -9.56 24.61
CA LEU A 48 -21.80 -8.92 23.31
C LEU A 48 -21.91 -9.93 22.14
N ALA A 49 -21.77 -11.24 22.36
CA ALA A 49 -21.76 -12.21 21.26
C ALA A 49 -23.03 -12.11 20.39
N ALA A 50 -24.21 -12.04 21.01
CA ALA A 50 -25.48 -11.95 20.30
C ALA A 50 -25.74 -10.59 19.62
N SER A 51 -24.95 -9.56 19.91
CA SER A 51 -25.11 -8.21 19.34
C SER A 51 -24.21 -7.94 18.13
N VAL A 52 -23.35 -8.86 17.76
CA VAL A 52 -22.43 -8.72 16.62
C VAL A 52 -23.19 -8.75 15.30
N LEU A 53 -23.19 -7.67 14.56
CA LEU A 53 -23.88 -7.54 13.27
C LEU A 53 -22.88 -7.35 12.13
N ARG A 54 -22.89 -8.25 11.15
CA ARG A 54 -22.05 -8.17 9.96
C ARG A 54 -22.40 -6.94 9.13
N ARG A 55 -21.38 -6.27 8.59
CA ARG A 55 -21.48 -5.04 7.76
C ARG A 55 -22.11 -3.84 8.48
N LYS A 56 -22.29 -3.90 9.80
CA LYS A 56 -22.94 -2.87 10.59
C LYS A 56 -22.19 -2.56 11.90
N SER A 57 -21.89 -3.57 12.70
CA SER A 57 -21.16 -3.34 13.96
C SER A 57 -19.75 -2.83 13.71
N MET A 58 -19.36 -1.80 14.46
CA MET A 58 -18.05 -1.14 14.38
C MET A 58 -17.17 -1.58 15.55
N LEU A 59 -15.97 -2.04 15.22
CA LEU A 59 -14.95 -2.41 16.20
C LEU A 59 -13.87 -1.32 16.21
N GLU A 60 -13.53 -0.84 17.41
CA GLU A 60 -12.41 0.07 17.61
C GLU A 60 -11.38 -0.53 18.55
N VAL A 61 -10.10 -0.38 18.20
CA VAL A 61 -8.97 -0.72 19.08
C VAL A 61 -8.38 0.57 19.62
N VAL A 62 -8.39 0.68 20.93
CA VAL A 62 -7.86 1.85 21.64
C VAL A 62 -6.64 1.42 22.44
N ARG A 63 -5.51 2.08 22.17
CA ARG A 63 -4.30 2.00 22.98
C ARG A 63 -4.40 2.96 24.12
N PHE A 64 -4.06 2.54 25.33
CA PHE A 64 -4.08 3.40 26.51
C PHE A 64 -2.94 3.06 27.49
N ASP A 65 -2.62 4.00 28.33
CA ASP A 65 -1.61 3.86 29.37
C ASP A 65 -2.17 4.16 30.77
N LEU A 66 -1.35 3.93 31.79
CA LEU A 66 -1.72 4.19 33.20
C LEU A 66 -1.87 5.68 33.54
N THR A 67 -1.47 6.58 32.64
CA THR A 67 -1.62 8.03 32.82
C THR A 67 -2.99 8.53 32.34
N GLY A 68 -3.77 7.65 31.71
CA GLY A 68 -5.09 7.96 31.15
C GLY A 68 -5.03 8.51 29.70
N SER A 69 -3.85 8.48 29.07
CA SER A 69 -3.74 8.82 27.66
C SER A 69 -4.36 7.70 26.81
N GLU A 70 -5.33 8.05 25.96
CA GLU A 70 -6.03 7.11 25.08
C GLU A 70 -5.92 7.54 23.62
N LYS A 71 -5.70 6.57 22.74
CA LYS A 71 -5.64 6.80 21.30
C LYS A 71 -6.28 5.65 20.56
N THR A 72 -7.32 5.93 19.76
CA THR A 72 -7.85 4.98 18.78
C THR A 72 -6.80 4.75 17.70
N ILE A 73 -6.37 3.51 17.55
CA ILE A 73 -5.33 3.10 16.58
C ILE A 73 -5.93 2.33 15.40
N TYR A 74 -7.17 1.85 15.54
CA TYR A 74 -7.90 1.14 14.49
C TYR A 74 -9.39 1.31 14.68
N ARG A 75 -10.10 1.45 13.58
CA ARG A 75 -11.55 1.39 13.46
C ARG A 75 -11.87 0.55 12.24
N GLY A 76 -12.79 -0.39 12.38
CA GLY A 76 -13.20 -1.27 11.27
C GLY A 76 -14.60 -1.82 11.47
N VAL A 77 -15.21 -2.24 10.38
CA VAL A 77 -16.53 -2.86 10.36
C VAL A 77 -16.41 -4.37 10.43
N VAL A 78 -17.31 -5.03 11.16
CA VAL A 78 -17.40 -6.49 11.17
C VAL A 78 -17.81 -6.99 9.79
N MET A 79 -16.95 -7.77 9.16
CA MET A 79 -17.21 -8.35 7.84
C MET A 79 -17.78 -9.75 7.95
N ASN A 80 -17.20 -10.56 8.84
CA ASN A 80 -17.59 -11.95 9.00
C ASN A 80 -17.52 -12.38 10.47
N THR A 81 -18.25 -13.45 10.79
CA THR A 81 -18.16 -14.16 12.07
C THR A 81 -18.10 -15.65 11.78
N VAL A 82 -17.19 -16.34 12.43
CA VAL A 82 -17.03 -17.80 12.33
C VAL A 82 -17.19 -18.40 13.71
N GLU A 83 -18.12 -19.33 13.88
CA GLU A 83 -18.31 -20.08 15.12
C GLU A 83 -17.69 -21.46 14.97
N ASP A 84 -16.95 -21.87 15.97
CA ASP A 84 -16.27 -23.16 15.96
C ASP A 84 -16.85 -24.13 17.01
N ARG A 85 -16.31 -25.37 17.03
CA ARG A 85 -16.71 -26.41 17.99
C ARG A 85 -16.27 -26.14 19.43
N ASN A 86 -15.35 -25.19 19.64
CA ASN A 86 -14.80 -24.85 20.95
C ASN A 86 -15.68 -23.83 21.69
N ILE A 87 -16.88 -23.56 21.19
CA ILE A 87 -17.78 -22.56 21.74
C ILE A 87 -17.16 -21.15 21.67
N GLU A 88 -16.38 -20.90 20.62
CA GLU A 88 -15.79 -19.60 20.30
C GLU A 88 -16.40 -19.00 19.04
N MET A 89 -16.41 -17.67 18.99
CA MET A 89 -16.77 -16.88 17.82
C MET A 89 -15.58 -16.02 17.43
N GLU A 90 -15.04 -16.23 16.24
CA GLU A 90 -14.11 -15.33 15.62
C GLU A 90 -14.86 -14.19 14.92
N ILE A 91 -14.50 -12.96 15.22
CA ILE A 91 -15.02 -11.73 14.63
C ILE A 91 -13.92 -11.16 13.72
N GLN A 92 -14.17 -11.18 12.43
CA GLN A 92 -13.25 -10.67 11.42
C GLN A 92 -13.69 -9.29 10.96
N THR A 93 -12.80 -8.31 11.04
CA THR A 93 -13.10 -6.92 10.67
C THR A 93 -12.17 -6.40 9.59
N GLU A 94 -12.65 -5.46 8.79
CA GLU A 94 -11.86 -4.67 7.87
C GLU A 94 -11.91 -3.19 8.24
N GLY A 95 -10.77 -2.52 8.11
CA GLY A 95 -10.64 -1.10 8.43
C GLY A 95 -11.40 -0.19 7.48
N ASP A 96 -11.56 1.03 7.90
CA ASP A 96 -12.42 2.07 7.31
C ASP A 96 -12.32 2.25 5.79
N LEU A 97 -11.16 1.98 5.17
CA LEU A 97 -11.02 2.08 3.71
C LEU A 97 -11.93 1.11 2.93
N VAL A 98 -12.44 0.05 3.59
CA VAL A 98 -13.39 -0.89 2.96
C VAL A 98 -14.69 -0.19 2.55
N PHE A 99 -15.10 0.87 3.24
CA PHE A 99 -16.35 1.58 2.91
C PHE A 99 -16.35 2.21 1.51
N PHE A 100 -15.18 2.52 0.97
CA PHE A 100 -15.06 3.03 -0.40
C PHE A 100 -15.42 1.99 -1.48
N GLN A 101 -15.61 0.71 -1.11
CA GLN A 101 -16.20 -0.33 -1.96
C GLN A 101 -17.72 -0.22 -2.05
N ASP A 102 -18.36 0.45 -1.11
CA ASP A 102 -19.83 0.58 -1.02
C ASP A 102 -20.39 1.72 -1.89
N SER A 103 -19.54 2.46 -2.59
CA SER A 103 -19.93 3.54 -3.50
C SER A 103 -19.35 3.36 -4.89
N ILE A 104 -20.12 3.79 -5.91
CA ILE A 104 -19.78 3.60 -7.32
C ILE A 104 -19.63 4.95 -8.00
N ILE A 105 -18.52 5.16 -8.68
CA ILE A 105 -18.35 6.28 -9.59
C ILE A 105 -18.89 5.86 -10.97
N ARG A 106 -19.88 6.63 -11.45
CA ARG A 106 -20.52 6.41 -12.75
C ARG A 106 -19.69 6.99 -13.88
N PRO A 107 -19.86 6.51 -15.12
CA PRO A 107 -19.20 7.08 -16.29
C PRO A 107 -19.42 8.61 -16.39
N PHE A 108 -18.38 9.34 -16.74
CA PHE A 108 -18.45 10.79 -16.95
C PHE A 108 -17.38 11.25 -17.97
N HIS A 109 -17.75 12.29 -18.74
CA HIS A 109 -16.81 13.00 -19.61
C HIS A 109 -16.25 14.23 -18.92
N LYS A 110 -15.01 14.60 -19.22
CA LYS A 110 -14.30 15.75 -18.63
C LYS A 110 -15.01 17.09 -18.75
N THR A 111 -15.95 17.23 -19.70
CA THR A 111 -16.75 18.43 -19.93
C THR A 111 -18.13 18.38 -19.29
N GLY A 112 -18.43 17.33 -18.51
CA GLY A 112 -19.72 17.18 -17.84
C GLY A 112 -19.97 18.19 -16.71
N THR A 113 -21.20 18.24 -16.22
CA THR A 113 -21.54 18.99 -15.01
C THR A 113 -21.23 18.18 -13.78
N ASP A 114 -20.69 18.83 -12.73
CA ASP A 114 -20.29 18.21 -11.43
C ASP A 114 -19.27 17.06 -11.60
N VAL A 115 -18.38 17.22 -12.57
CA VAL A 115 -17.26 16.32 -12.83
C VAL A 115 -15.93 17.03 -12.53
N PRO A 116 -14.85 16.30 -12.25
CA PRO A 116 -13.59 16.92 -11.84
C PRO A 116 -12.88 17.68 -12.99
N GLY A 117 -13.15 17.36 -14.24
CA GLY A 117 -12.50 17.96 -15.42
C GLY A 117 -10.98 17.77 -15.38
N LYS A 118 -10.23 18.79 -15.83
CA LYS A 118 -8.78 18.81 -15.70
C LYS A 118 -8.40 19.23 -14.29
N THR A 119 -7.80 18.31 -13.52
CA THR A 119 -7.57 18.51 -12.09
C THR A 119 -6.31 17.80 -11.56
N THR A 120 -5.77 18.32 -10.47
CA THR A 120 -4.63 17.73 -9.76
C THR A 120 -5.05 16.48 -9.01
N PRO A 121 -4.10 15.54 -8.69
CA PRO A 121 -4.39 14.34 -7.92
C PRO A 121 -5.10 14.62 -6.59
N GLY A 122 -4.65 15.64 -5.85
CA GLY A 122 -5.25 16.01 -4.58
C GLY A 122 -6.70 16.53 -4.70
N ASN A 123 -7.02 17.27 -5.77
CA ASN A 123 -8.39 17.73 -5.99
C ASN A 123 -9.28 16.61 -6.53
N TYR A 124 -8.74 15.70 -7.33
CA TYR A 124 -9.48 14.52 -7.76
C TYR A 124 -9.84 13.61 -6.57
N PHE A 125 -8.90 13.39 -5.67
CA PHE A 125 -9.14 12.69 -4.41
C PHE A 125 -10.29 13.31 -3.61
N LYS A 126 -10.28 14.64 -3.42
CA LYS A 126 -11.36 15.35 -2.71
C LYS A 126 -12.72 15.15 -3.37
N TRP A 127 -12.76 15.18 -4.70
CA TRP A 127 -13.99 14.94 -5.46
C TRP A 127 -14.49 13.49 -5.28
N LEU A 128 -13.58 12.49 -5.31
CA LEU A 128 -13.93 11.08 -5.06
C LEU A 128 -14.53 10.87 -3.66
N VAL A 129 -13.93 11.46 -2.62
CA VAL A 129 -14.46 11.37 -1.26
C VAL A 129 -15.83 12.06 -1.14
N LYS A 130 -16.01 13.22 -1.79
CA LYS A 130 -17.34 13.87 -1.86
C LYS A 130 -18.38 12.93 -2.49
N LYS A 131 -18.04 12.29 -3.64
CA LYS A 131 -18.95 11.38 -4.34
C LYS A 131 -19.24 10.11 -3.55
N HIS A 132 -18.28 9.62 -2.77
CA HIS A 132 -18.50 8.54 -1.82
C HIS A 132 -19.51 8.97 -0.74
N ASN A 133 -19.28 10.08 -0.07
CA ASN A 133 -20.13 10.57 1.02
C ASN A 133 -21.59 10.82 0.57
N GLU A 134 -21.82 11.19 -0.71
CA GLU A 134 -23.16 11.37 -1.28
C GLU A 134 -23.95 10.05 -1.42
N GLN A 135 -23.30 8.88 -1.28
CA GLN A 135 -23.89 7.57 -1.57
C GLN A 135 -23.99 6.62 -0.38
N VAL A 136 -23.40 6.98 0.75
CA VAL A 136 -23.30 6.08 1.90
C VAL A 136 -23.90 6.68 3.16
N ASP A 137 -24.20 5.82 4.14
CA ASP A 137 -24.68 6.22 5.45
C ASP A 137 -23.65 7.05 6.23
N ASP A 138 -24.09 7.89 7.15
CA ASP A 138 -23.26 8.85 7.89
C ASP A 138 -22.04 8.21 8.58
N PHE A 139 -22.19 7.00 9.13
CA PHE A 139 -21.09 6.32 9.83
C PHE A 139 -19.97 5.82 8.91
N LYS A 140 -20.20 5.83 7.57
CA LYS A 140 -19.24 5.49 6.53
C LYS A 140 -18.62 6.71 5.85
N GLN A 141 -19.05 7.91 6.21
CA GLN A 141 -18.57 9.16 5.61
C GLN A 141 -17.27 9.61 6.24
N PHE A 142 -16.48 10.35 5.46
CA PHE A 142 -15.19 10.89 5.88
C PHE A 142 -15.09 12.38 5.60
N LEU A 143 -14.50 13.10 6.53
CA LEU A 143 -14.00 14.44 6.27
C LEU A 143 -12.62 14.36 5.61
N ILE A 144 -12.37 15.31 4.72
CA ILE A 144 -11.03 15.48 4.13
C ILE A 144 -10.08 15.96 5.22
N GLY A 145 -9.04 15.20 5.47
CA GLY A 145 -7.95 15.56 6.37
C GLY A 145 -6.81 16.25 5.64
N GLN A 146 -5.60 15.72 5.80
CA GLN A 146 -4.41 16.25 5.14
C GLN A 146 -4.33 15.77 3.69
N VAL A 147 -4.11 16.71 2.76
CA VAL A 147 -3.86 16.40 1.35
C VAL A 147 -2.57 17.11 0.95
N THR A 148 -1.46 16.36 1.00
CA THR A 148 -0.11 16.89 0.69
C THR A 148 0.43 16.39 -0.63
N ILE A 149 -0.28 15.47 -1.29
CA ILE A 149 0.11 14.99 -2.62
C ILE A 149 0.12 16.13 -3.63
N THR A 150 1.17 16.19 -4.42
CA THR A 150 1.35 17.15 -5.51
C THR A 150 1.41 16.38 -6.83
N GLY A 151 1.10 17.06 -7.93
CA GLY A 151 1.16 16.50 -9.27
C GLY A 151 0.54 17.43 -10.29
N GLU A 152 0.83 17.21 -11.55
CA GLU A 152 0.25 17.98 -12.65
C GLU A 152 -1.26 17.69 -12.78
N ALA A 153 -1.99 18.69 -13.25
CA ALA A 153 -3.40 18.51 -13.54
C ALA A 153 -3.58 17.69 -14.81
N ALA A 154 -4.32 16.58 -14.70
CA ALA A 154 -4.69 15.72 -15.81
C ALA A 154 -6.20 15.76 -16.07
N ASP A 155 -6.58 15.49 -17.33
CA ASP A 155 -8.00 15.30 -17.68
C ASP A 155 -8.50 14.04 -17.01
N ARG A 156 -9.67 14.12 -16.36
CA ARG A 156 -10.34 13.00 -15.70
C ARG A 156 -11.63 12.68 -16.43
N GLU A 157 -11.72 11.46 -16.93
CA GLU A 157 -12.93 10.92 -17.54
C GLU A 157 -12.99 9.41 -17.28
N ARG A 158 -14.18 8.85 -17.30
CA ARG A 158 -14.40 7.40 -17.14
C ARG A 158 -15.55 6.96 -18.02
N ASN A 159 -15.41 5.75 -18.56
CA ASN A 159 -16.42 5.09 -19.40
C ASN A 159 -17.01 3.82 -18.74
N ASP A 160 -16.60 3.53 -17.49
CA ASP A 160 -16.97 2.35 -16.72
C ASP A 160 -17.63 2.70 -15.38
N TYR A 161 -18.19 1.68 -14.74
CA TYR A 161 -18.69 1.72 -13.35
C TYR A 161 -17.66 1.07 -12.44
N SER A 162 -16.94 1.85 -11.68
CA SER A 162 -15.92 1.35 -10.75
C SER A 162 -16.24 1.75 -9.32
N THR A 163 -15.83 0.94 -8.34
CA THR A 163 -15.95 1.35 -6.95
C THR A 163 -15.06 2.56 -6.69
N THR A 164 -15.45 3.39 -5.72
CA THR A 164 -14.58 4.51 -5.32
C THR A 164 -13.22 4.00 -4.82
N ARG A 165 -13.20 2.81 -4.21
CA ARG A 165 -11.96 2.16 -3.76
C ARG A 165 -11.01 1.87 -4.92
N ASP A 166 -11.50 1.26 -5.99
CA ASP A 166 -10.67 0.93 -7.16
C ASP A 166 -10.04 2.18 -7.75
N ILE A 167 -10.82 3.28 -7.84
CA ILE A 167 -10.33 4.54 -8.38
C ILE A 167 -9.31 5.22 -7.45
N LEU A 168 -9.47 5.09 -6.13
CA LEU A 168 -8.47 5.54 -5.17
C LEU A 168 -7.17 4.75 -5.30
N ASP A 169 -7.24 3.44 -5.53
CA ASP A 169 -6.07 2.59 -5.76
C ASP A 169 -5.39 2.91 -7.10
N GLU A 170 -6.17 3.18 -8.16
CA GLU A 170 -5.65 3.70 -9.44
C GLU A 170 -4.95 5.05 -9.25
N LEU A 171 -5.55 5.97 -8.49
CA LEU A 171 -4.99 7.29 -8.23
C LEU A 171 -3.65 7.20 -7.47
N VAL A 172 -3.56 6.32 -6.46
CA VAL A 172 -2.30 6.03 -5.76
C VAL A 172 -1.28 5.40 -6.71
N THR A 173 -1.73 4.52 -7.59
CA THR A 173 -0.88 3.90 -8.61
C THR A 173 -0.32 4.93 -9.59
N GLU A 174 -1.15 5.85 -10.06
CA GLU A 174 -0.79 6.90 -11.01
C GLU A 174 0.10 7.99 -10.40
N SER A 175 -0.28 8.49 -9.24
CA SER A 175 0.32 9.69 -8.64
C SER A 175 1.24 9.38 -7.47
N GLY A 176 1.28 8.12 -7.01
CA GLY A 176 1.99 7.74 -5.78
C GLY A 176 1.29 8.20 -4.53
N GLY A 177 2.03 8.20 -3.41
CA GLY A 177 1.53 8.67 -2.13
C GLY A 177 0.80 7.62 -1.32
N TYR A 178 0.16 8.09 -0.25
CA TYR A 178 -0.39 7.24 0.79
C TYR A 178 -1.79 7.70 1.20
N ILE A 179 -2.74 6.77 1.19
CA ILE A 179 -4.08 6.99 1.73
C ILE A 179 -4.17 6.36 3.11
N ARG A 180 -4.62 7.12 4.10
CA ARG A 180 -4.89 6.62 5.45
C ARG A 180 -6.19 7.17 5.99
N THR A 181 -6.84 6.40 6.84
CA THR A 181 -7.96 6.86 7.68
C THR A 181 -7.48 7.09 9.11
N ARG A 182 -8.12 7.99 9.82
CA ARG A 182 -7.90 8.26 11.24
C ARG A 182 -9.14 8.82 11.91
N THR A 183 -9.32 8.46 13.17
CA THR A 183 -10.40 9.01 14.00
C THR A 183 -9.81 9.94 15.04
N VAL A 184 -10.35 11.16 15.14
CA VAL A 184 -9.95 12.16 16.12
C VAL A 184 -11.20 12.77 16.75
N GLY A 185 -11.36 12.59 18.05
CA GLY A 185 -12.54 13.11 18.76
C GLY A 185 -13.87 12.57 18.24
N GLY A 186 -13.90 11.31 17.78
CA GLY A 186 -15.10 10.69 17.18
C GLY A 186 -15.37 11.10 15.72
N VAL A 187 -14.53 11.94 15.14
CA VAL A 187 -14.64 12.37 13.74
C VAL A 187 -13.71 11.57 12.86
N HIS A 188 -14.20 11.07 11.72
CA HIS A 188 -13.46 10.22 10.80
C HIS A 188 -12.88 11.05 9.65
N TYR A 189 -11.57 10.97 9.50
CA TYR A 189 -10.83 11.68 8.47
C TYR A 189 -10.17 10.71 7.50
N ILE A 190 -10.06 11.14 6.24
CA ILE A 190 -9.23 10.49 5.24
C ILE A 190 -8.16 11.46 4.75
N ASP A 191 -6.91 11.03 4.75
CA ASP A 191 -5.75 11.80 4.30
C ASP A 191 -5.19 11.21 3.00
N TYR A 192 -4.62 12.07 2.13
CA TYR A 192 -3.82 11.66 0.98
C TYR A 192 -2.46 12.36 1.03
N LEU A 193 -1.45 11.61 1.43
CA LEU A 193 -0.13 12.13 1.77
C LEU A 193 0.89 11.82 0.68
N ALA A 194 1.78 12.77 0.38
CA ALA A 194 2.95 12.50 -0.46
C ALA A 194 3.95 11.60 0.28
N GLU A 195 4.16 11.86 1.57
CA GLU A 195 5.03 11.10 2.45
C GLU A 195 4.42 11.05 3.86
N TYR A 196 4.72 9.98 4.59
CA TYR A 196 4.46 9.94 6.03
C TYR A 196 5.52 10.74 6.80
N GLU A 197 5.15 11.16 8.00
CA GLU A 197 6.07 11.77 8.95
C GLU A 197 7.21 10.81 9.30
N GLN A 198 8.36 11.34 9.70
CA GLN A 198 9.45 10.51 10.20
C GLN A 198 9.11 10.01 11.61
N ALA A 199 9.44 8.74 11.89
CA ALA A 199 9.31 8.20 13.22
C ALA A 199 10.31 8.89 14.16
N GLY A 200 9.79 9.38 15.29
CA GLY A 200 10.61 9.85 16.40
C GLY A 200 10.86 8.71 17.40
N GLY A 201 11.99 8.69 18.03
CA GLY A 201 12.14 8.03 19.32
C GLY A 201 12.74 6.64 19.35
N GLN A 202 12.75 5.83 18.29
CA GLN A 202 13.49 4.57 18.31
C GLN A 202 14.11 4.20 16.95
N ASP A 203 15.33 3.67 17.02
CA ASP A 203 16.03 3.06 15.89
C ASP A 203 15.84 1.54 15.91
N ILE A 204 15.91 0.93 14.74
CA ILE A 204 15.89 -0.51 14.56
C ILE A 204 17.34 -0.99 14.41
N ARG A 205 17.82 -1.79 15.36
CA ARG A 205 19.24 -2.20 15.42
C ARG A 205 19.39 -3.70 15.60
N GLN A 206 20.37 -4.28 14.91
CA GLN A 206 20.80 -5.66 15.13
C GLN A 206 21.29 -5.83 16.57
N GLY A 207 20.86 -6.93 17.21
CA GLY A 207 21.16 -7.21 18.61
C GLY A 207 20.30 -6.45 19.62
N LYS A 208 19.35 -5.61 19.18
CA LYS A 208 18.42 -4.87 20.05
C LYS A 208 16.97 -5.26 19.81
N ASN A 209 16.45 -5.00 18.63
CA ASN A 209 15.02 -5.18 18.30
C ASN A 209 14.76 -5.76 16.91
N ILE A 210 15.79 -6.10 16.13
CA ILE A 210 15.62 -6.87 14.89
C ILE A 210 15.36 -8.34 15.25
N ILE A 211 14.28 -8.91 14.69
CA ILE A 211 13.95 -10.33 14.82
C ILE A 211 14.54 -11.10 13.64
N ASP A 212 14.34 -10.59 12.42
CA ASP A 212 14.74 -11.25 11.18
C ASP A 212 15.11 -10.24 10.11
N VAL A 213 15.98 -10.68 9.20
CA VAL A 213 16.42 -9.90 8.04
C VAL A 213 16.30 -10.79 6.82
N THR A 214 15.34 -10.43 5.96
CA THR A 214 15.19 -11.07 4.67
C THR A 214 15.66 -10.13 3.56
N LYS A 215 16.69 -10.53 2.83
CA LYS A 215 17.19 -9.78 1.70
C LYS A 215 16.87 -10.57 0.42
N ASN A 216 15.79 -10.18 -0.24
CA ASN A 216 15.37 -10.77 -1.51
C ASN A 216 15.77 -9.86 -2.66
N VAL A 217 16.56 -10.40 -3.57
CA VAL A 217 16.75 -9.79 -4.89
C VAL A 217 15.71 -10.42 -5.81
N LYS A 218 14.65 -9.68 -6.13
CA LYS A 218 13.67 -10.13 -7.12
C LYS A 218 14.29 -9.95 -8.51
N THR A 219 14.77 -11.03 -9.10
CA THR A 219 15.37 -11.01 -10.45
C THR A 219 14.32 -11.04 -11.56
N ASP A 220 13.09 -11.44 -11.27
CA ASP A 220 12.01 -11.55 -12.26
C ASP A 220 11.69 -10.22 -12.93
N ASP A 221 11.79 -9.11 -12.18
CA ASP A 221 11.56 -7.77 -12.67
C ASP A 221 12.85 -6.98 -12.97
N LEU A 222 14.02 -7.62 -12.81
CA LEU A 222 15.30 -6.98 -13.08
C LEU A 222 15.43 -6.65 -14.58
N ALA A 223 15.85 -5.43 -14.87
CA ALA A 223 16.26 -5.03 -16.20
C ALA A 223 17.63 -4.36 -16.12
N THR A 224 18.61 -4.88 -16.83
CA THR A 224 19.93 -4.22 -16.95
C THR A 224 19.99 -3.32 -18.18
N ARG A 225 19.01 -3.48 -19.09
CA ARG A 225 18.73 -2.59 -20.21
C ARG A 225 17.22 -2.35 -20.32
N LEU A 226 16.83 -1.12 -20.67
CA LEU A 226 15.45 -0.74 -20.93
C LEU A 226 15.33 -0.08 -22.29
N ILE A 227 14.41 -0.56 -23.13
CA ILE A 227 14.04 0.07 -24.40
C ILE A 227 12.71 0.80 -24.19
N PRO A 228 12.68 2.13 -24.07
CA PRO A 228 11.45 2.88 -24.06
C PRO A 228 10.90 3.02 -25.48
N LEU A 229 9.64 2.69 -25.67
CA LEU A 229 8.92 2.74 -26.94
C LEU A 229 7.84 3.82 -26.85
N GLY A 230 7.89 4.80 -27.76
CA GLY A 230 6.86 5.83 -27.87
C GLY A 230 5.72 5.40 -28.81
N SER A 231 4.74 6.29 -28.99
CA SER A 231 3.66 6.02 -29.96
C SER A 231 4.19 6.01 -31.39
N SER A 232 3.63 5.13 -32.23
CA SER A 232 3.84 5.18 -33.68
C SER A 232 3.19 6.45 -34.26
N THR A 233 3.81 7.03 -35.27
CA THR A 233 3.24 8.17 -36.01
C THR A 233 2.43 7.65 -37.19
N SER A 234 1.44 8.42 -37.66
CA SER A 234 0.56 8.06 -38.79
C SER A 234 1.29 7.70 -40.11
N ASN A 235 2.58 8.02 -40.19
CA ASN A 235 3.45 7.74 -41.34
C ASN A 235 4.49 6.65 -41.06
N ASN A 236 4.50 6.04 -39.89
CA ASN A 236 5.48 5.04 -39.52
C ASN A 236 4.81 3.92 -38.71
N GLU A 237 4.92 2.68 -39.18
CA GLU A 237 4.36 1.51 -38.48
C GLU A 237 5.15 1.16 -37.18
N TRP A 238 6.34 1.72 -37.02
CA TRP A 238 7.23 1.42 -35.89
C TRP A 238 7.10 2.45 -34.77
N PRO A 239 7.16 2.02 -33.53
CA PRO A 239 7.15 2.94 -32.39
C PRO A 239 8.38 3.88 -32.41
N VAL A 240 8.21 5.08 -31.90
CA VAL A 240 9.32 6.02 -31.69
C VAL A 240 10.27 5.45 -30.65
N THR A 241 11.59 5.54 -30.95
CA THR A 241 12.66 5.12 -30.03
C THR A 241 13.54 6.30 -29.62
N ILE A 242 14.39 6.08 -28.64
CA ILE A 242 15.34 7.09 -28.15
C ILE A 242 16.67 7.14 -28.96
N ALA A 243 16.83 6.30 -29.97
CA ALA A 243 18.11 6.15 -30.69
C ALA A 243 18.70 7.48 -31.20
N ASN A 244 17.87 8.39 -31.73
CA ASN A 244 18.28 9.68 -32.28
C ASN A 244 18.83 10.65 -31.21
N VAL A 245 18.48 10.47 -29.95
CA VAL A 245 18.88 11.33 -28.81
C VAL A 245 19.78 10.60 -27.80
N ASN A 246 20.15 9.36 -28.10
CA ASN A 246 20.92 8.49 -27.22
C ASN A 246 22.14 7.85 -27.89
N GLY A 247 22.78 8.60 -28.81
CA GLY A 247 24.03 8.15 -29.49
C GLY A 247 23.86 6.92 -30.37
N GLY A 248 22.68 6.77 -31.01
CA GLY A 248 22.32 5.64 -31.87
C GLY A 248 21.82 4.39 -31.14
N LYS A 249 21.80 4.40 -29.80
CA LYS A 249 21.28 3.30 -28.98
C LYS A 249 19.82 3.53 -28.67
N ASP A 250 18.97 2.57 -28.93
CA ASP A 250 17.54 2.59 -28.62
C ASP A 250 17.21 2.20 -27.16
N TYR A 251 18.24 1.88 -26.36
CA TYR A 251 18.11 1.42 -24.99
C TYR A 251 18.90 2.30 -24.00
N LEU A 252 18.42 2.29 -22.76
CA LEU A 252 19.15 2.75 -21.57
C LEU A 252 19.84 1.56 -20.92
N GLU A 253 21.01 1.75 -20.31
CA GLU A 253 21.82 0.67 -19.72
C GLU A 253 22.36 1.06 -18.35
N ASP A 254 22.27 0.13 -17.40
CA ASP A 254 22.95 0.16 -16.12
C ASP A 254 24.19 -0.74 -16.19
N ALA A 255 25.36 -0.13 -16.42
CA ALA A 255 26.61 -0.86 -16.59
C ALA A 255 27.03 -1.67 -15.34
N ALA A 256 26.65 -1.20 -14.13
CA ALA A 256 26.93 -1.93 -12.89
C ALA A 256 26.06 -3.19 -12.81
N ALA A 257 24.78 -3.06 -13.09
CA ALA A 257 23.84 -4.18 -13.13
C ALA A 257 24.19 -5.18 -14.25
N VAL A 258 24.62 -4.71 -15.43
CA VAL A 258 25.09 -5.59 -16.50
C VAL A 258 26.30 -6.42 -16.07
N LYS A 259 27.25 -5.82 -15.32
CA LYS A 259 28.41 -6.53 -14.81
C LYS A 259 28.04 -7.61 -13.80
N GLU A 260 27.02 -7.40 -13.01
CA GLU A 260 26.60 -8.31 -11.93
C GLU A 260 25.66 -9.41 -12.44
N TYR A 261 24.67 -9.05 -13.26
CA TYR A 261 23.58 -9.95 -13.68
C TYR A 261 23.60 -10.32 -15.18
N GLY A 262 24.52 -9.74 -15.95
CA GLY A 262 24.50 -9.89 -17.41
C GLY A 262 23.50 -8.96 -18.09
N ILE A 263 23.28 -9.16 -19.38
CA ILE A 263 22.36 -8.33 -20.17
C ILE A 263 20.94 -8.91 -20.07
N ILE A 264 20.05 -8.13 -19.43
CA ILE A 264 18.62 -8.43 -19.31
C ILE A 264 17.87 -7.22 -19.87
N THR A 265 17.29 -7.38 -21.06
CA THR A 265 16.61 -6.29 -21.77
C THR A 265 15.10 -6.39 -21.60
N LYS A 266 14.47 -5.26 -21.19
CA LYS A 266 13.01 -5.11 -21.14
C LYS A 266 12.56 -3.91 -21.98
N THR A 267 11.28 -3.90 -22.37
CA THR A 267 10.65 -2.78 -23.07
C THR A 267 9.61 -2.13 -22.18
N VAL A 268 9.43 -0.81 -22.30
CA VAL A 268 8.33 -0.07 -21.69
C VAL A 268 7.70 0.80 -22.77
N GLU A 269 6.37 0.71 -22.92
CA GLU A 269 5.62 1.47 -23.91
C GLU A 269 5.03 2.75 -23.28
N PHE A 270 5.21 3.87 -23.99
CA PHE A 270 4.64 5.19 -23.67
C PHE A 270 3.77 5.62 -24.87
N SER A 271 2.54 5.12 -24.90
CA SER A 271 1.63 5.25 -26.05
C SER A 271 1.27 6.69 -26.45
N GLU A 272 1.54 7.67 -25.58
CA GLU A 272 1.21 9.08 -25.85
C GLU A 272 2.46 9.94 -26.14
N ILE A 273 3.67 9.36 -26.09
CA ILE A 273 4.91 10.11 -26.28
C ILE A 273 5.44 9.92 -27.70
N GLN A 274 5.46 11.01 -28.49
CA GLN A 274 6.04 11.04 -29.83
C GLN A 274 7.42 11.72 -29.87
N ASN A 275 7.80 12.48 -28.84
CA ASN A 275 9.06 13.18 -28.79
C ASN A 275 10.16 12.31 -28.20
N PRO A 276 11.26 11.98 -28.93
CA PRO A 276 12.33 11.12 -28.45
C PRO A 276 13.04 11.62 -27.19
N THR A 277 13.18 12.94 -27.01
CA THR A 277 13.81 13.53 -25.82
C THR A 277 12.95 13.30 -24.60
N LYS A 278 11.64 13.59 -24.69
CA LYS A 278 10.69 13.32 -23.60
C LYS A 278 10.58 11.82 -23.31
N LEU A 279 10.63 10.99 -24.36
CA LEU A 279 10.64 9.53 -24.23
C LEU A 279 11.84 9.02 -23.45
N LYS A 280 13.02 9.62 -23.69
CA LYS A 280 14.24 9.30 -22.94
C LYS A 280 14.11 9.69 -21.49
N GLU A 281 13.63 10.88 -21.17
CA GLU A 281 13.43 11.34 -19.78
C GLU A 281 12.47 10.43 -19.00
N GLU A 282 11.33 10.07 -19.59
CA GLU A 282 10.38 9.15 -18.95
C GLU A 282 10.91 7.72 -18.87
N GLY A 283 11.67 7.28 -19.89
CA GLY A 283 12.39 6.00 -19.88
C GLY A 283 13.43 5.94 -18.76
N GLU A 284 14.21 7.00 -18.52
CA GLU A 284 15.17 7.07 -17.42
C GLU A 284 14.50 7.02 -16.04
N LYS A 285 13.36 7.68 -15.90
CA LYS A 285 12.54 7.60 -14.66
C LYS A 285 12.03 6.18 -14.43
N ALA A 286 11.49 5.55 -15.48
CA ALA A 286 11.00 4.17 -15.41
C ALA A 286 12.14 3.20 -15.10
N PHE A 287 13.30 3.35 -15.71
CA PHE A 287 14.46 2.50 -15.52
C PHE A 287 15.02 2.57 -14.09
N LYS A 288 15.14 3.79 -13.54
CA LYS A 288 15.52 3.98 -12.12
C LYS A 288 14.54 3.32 -11.16
N LYS A 289 13.25 3.37 -11.47
CA LYS A 289 12.21 2.73 -10.65
C LYS A 289 12.32 1.20 -10.72
N ILE A 290 12.47 0.62 -11.92
CA ILE A 290 12.63 -0.83 -12.12
C ILE A 290 13.86 -1.32 -11.35
N ASN A 291 15.00 -0.66 -11.45
CA ASN A 291 16.24 -1.08 -10.78
C ASN A 291 16.23 -0.80 -9.27
N GLY A 292 15.57 0.26 -8.82
CA GLY A 292 15.40 0.54 -7.39
C GLY A 292 14.45 -0.44 -6.67
N ALA A 293 13.51 -1.04 -7.39
CA ALA A 293 12.53 -1.98 -6.83
C ALA A 293 13.06 -3.41 -6.62
N ASN A 294 14.20 -3.76 -7.24
CA ASN A 294 14.69 -5.14 -7.26
C ASN A 294 15.46 -5.56 -6.01
N LEU A 295 15.90 -4.60 -5.18
CA LEU A 295 16.51 -4.90 -3.89
C LEU A 295 15.45 -4.75 -2.79
N VAL A 296 14.68 -5.79 -2.55
CA VAL A 296 13.74 -5.83 -1.44
C VAL A 296 14.51 -6.21 -0.18
N THR A 297 14.80 -5.22 0.65
CA THR A 297 15.27 -5.45 2.01
C THR A 297 14.05 -5.42 2.93
N GLU A 298 13.70 -6.55 3.48
CA GLU A 298 12.63 -6.68 4.46
C GLU A 298 13.24 -6.99 5.81
N LEU A 299 12.89 -6.19 6.81
CA LEU A 299 13.29 -6.38 8.20
C LEU A 299 12.04 -6.64 9.03
N SER A 300 12.10 -7.66 9.87
CA SER A 300 11.12 -7.86 10.94
C SER A 300 11.72 -7.41 12.27
N ALA A 301 11.00 -6.56 12.99
CA ALA A 301 11.46 -6.03 14.26
C ALA A 301 10.35 -5.98 15.31
N ILE A 302 10.74 -5.85 16.57
CA ILE A 302 9.84 -5.59 17.70
C ILE A 302 9.73 -4.08 17.89
N ASP A 303 8.50 -3.59 18.11
CA ASP A 303 8.25 -2.26 18.62
C ASP A 303 8.53 -2.26 20.13
N LEU A 304 9.59 -1.58 20.56
CA LEU A 304 9.99 -1.57 21.97
C LEU A 304 8.93 -0.92 22.86
N SER A 305 8.11 -0.02 22.35
CA SER A 305 7.01 0.56 23.12
C SER A 305 5.94 -0.49 23.48
N ASP A 306 5.67 -1.44 22.59
CA ASP A 306 4.76 -2.57 22.84
C ASP A 306 5.39 -3.58 23.83
N ALA A 307 6.73 -3.65 23.91
CA ALA A 307 7.46 -4.41 24.90
C ALA A 307 7.58 -3.71 26.27
N GLY A 308 7.02 -2.51 26.43
CA GLY A 308 6.95 -1.79 27.70
C GLY A 308 8.12 -0.81 27.96
N TYR A 309 8.95 -0.55 26.96
CA TYR A 309 9.98 0.48 27.06
C TYR A 309 9.39 1.87 26.86
N ASP A 310 9.96 2.86 27.53
CA ASP A 310 9.57 4.27 27.40
C ASP A 310 10.16 4.90 26.14
N VAL A 311 9.57 4.56 25.01
CA VAL A 311 9.91 5.05 23.68
C VAL A 311 8.64 5.27 22.86
N ASP A 312 8.71 6.13 21.85
CA ASP A 312 7.58 6.35 20.95
C ASP A 312 7.22 5.09 20.17
N MET A 313 5.92 4.89 19.99
CA MET A 313 5.38 3.78 19.19
C MET A 313 5.74 3.93 17.72
N LEU A 314 6.15 2.84 17.11
CA LEU A 314 6.30 2.72 15.65
C LEU A 314 4.92 2.66 14.97
N ARG A 315 4.69 3.53 13.99
CA ARG A 315 3.42 3.61 13.24
C ARG A 315 3.62 3.25 11.79
N ILE A 316 2.56 2.70 11.20
CA ILE A 316 2.52 2.40 9.76
C ILE A 316 2.88 3.63 8.94
N GLY A 317 3.73 3.44 7.94
CA GLY A 317 4.16 4.46 6.97
C GLY A 317 5.34 5.30 7.42
N GLU A 318 5.67 5.35 8.72
CA GLU A 318 6.82 6.10 9.22
C GLU A 318 8.15 5.51 8.73
N LYS A 319 9.14 6.39 8.52
CA LYS A 319 10.52 5.98 8.18
C LYS A 319 11.36 5.96 9.45
N VAL A 320 12.07 4.86 9.66
CA VAL A 320 12.97 4.67 10.82
C VAL A 320 14.36 4.29 10.35
N PHE A 321 15.37 4.72 11.09
CA PHE A 321 16.74 4.34 10.83
C PHE A 321 16.99 2.87 11.23
N CYS A 322 17.49 2.10 10.27
CA CYS A 322 17.80 0.67 10.44
C CYS A 322 19.30 0.43 10.31
N ALA A 323 19.86 -0.26 11.31
CA ALA A 323 21.27 -0.64 11.33
C ALA A 323 21.42 -2.15 11.59
N ALA A 324 21.77 -2.89 10.54
CA ALA A 324 22.12 -4.31 10.60
C ALA A 324 23.47 -4.52 9.86
N PRO A 325 24.61 -4.26 10.50
CA PRO A 325 25.93 -4.26 9.86
C PRO A 325 26.28 -5.61 9.22
N THR A 326 25.90 -6.72 9.82
CA THR A 326 26.15 -8.08 9.28
C THR A 326 25.51 -8.27 7.91
N TYR A 327 24.43 -7.55 7.63
CA TYR A 327 23.70 -7.60 6.35
C TYR A 327 23.99 -6.39 5.45
N ASN A 328 24.95 -5.54 5.83
CA ASN A 328 25.30 -4.29 5.14
C ASN A 328 24.08 -3.35 4.99
N ILE A 329 23.26 -3.24 6.03
CA ILE A 329 22.09 -2.35 6.10
C ILE A 329 22.40 -1.21 7.07
N GLN A 330 22.38 0.02 6.56
CA GLN A 330 22.52 1.25 7.33
C GLN A 330 21.78 2.37 6.60
N GLN A 331 20.44 2.36 6.73
CA GLN A 331 19.56 3.26 5.98
C GLN A 331 18.24 3.48 6.67
N GLN A 332 17.49 4.46 6.21
CA GLN A 332 16.09 4.62 6.60
C GLN A 332 15.20 3.67 5.81
N LEU A 333 14.37 2.91 6.51
CA LEU A 333 13.35 2.03 5.93
C LEU A 333 11.97 2.44 6.43
N GLN A 334 10.97 2.29 5.56
CA GLN A 334 9.58 2.57 5.89
C GLN A 334 8.96 1.36 6.59
N ILE A 335 8.13 1.60 7.59
CA ILE A 335 7.29 0.59 8.23
C ILE A 335 6.11 0.32 7.28
N THR A 336 6.10 -0.83 6.64
CA THR A 336 5.10 -1.21 5.64
C THR A 336 3.97 -2.04 6.20
N LYS A 337 4.24 -2.81 7.28
CA LYS A 337 3.26 -3.63 7.96
C LYS A 337 3.52 -3.67 9.46
N LYS A 338 2.46 -3.67 10.26
CA LYS A 338 2.50 -3.91 11.70
C LYS A 338 1.42 -4.93 12.06
N VAL A 339 1.82 -5.97 12.79
CA VAL A 339 0.91 -6.94 13.40
C VAL A 339 1.03 -6.77 14.91
N THR A 340 -0.05 -6.35 15.54
CA THR A 340 -0.11 -6.12 16.99
C THR A 340 -0.90 -7.26 17.65
N ASP A 341 -0.26 -7.97 18.56
CA ASP A 341 -0.92 -8.91 19.47
C ASP A 341 -1.58 -8.11 20.60
N LEU A 342 -2.90 -8.11 20.65
CA LEU A 342 -3.67 -7.26 21.56
C LEU A 342 -3.67 -7.79 23.00
N LEU A 343 -3.39 -9.08 23.19
CA LEU A 343 -3.29 -9.73 24.50
C LEU A 343 -1.85 -9.71 25.05
N LYS A 344 -0.88 -9.87 24.14
CA LYS A 344 0.54 -9.93 24.44
C LYS A 344 1.33 -8.94 23.59
N PRO A 345 1.23 -7.64 23.83
CA PRO A 345 1.81 -6.61 22.97
C PRO A 345 3.31 -6.79 22.67
N ALA A 346 4.06 -7.40 23.60
CA ALA A 346 5.47 -7.72 23.39
C ALA A 346 5.73 -8.71 22.21
N ASN A 347 4.72 -9.43 21.76
CA ASN A 347 4.79 -10.33 20.58
C ASN A 347 4.52 -9.58 19.28
N SER A 348 4.17 -8.30 19.33
CA SER A 348 3.88 -7.50 18.16
C SER A 348 5.11 -7.36 17.26
N LYS A 349 4.87 -7.35 15.94
CA LYS A 349 5.93 -7.31 14.94
C LYS A 349 5.70 -6.17 13.97
N VAL A 350 6.77 -5.48 13.59
CA VAL A 350 6.79 -4.52 12.49
C VAL A 350 7.64 -5.07 11.35
N THR A 351 7.16 -4.87 10.13
CA THR A 351 7.91 -5.14 8.90
C THR A 351 8.32 -3.83 8.29
N LEU A 352 9.60 -3.72 7.96
CA LEU A 352 10.20 -2.52 7.38
C LEU A 352 10.81 -2.84 6.03
N GLY A 353 10.78 -1.88 5.12
CA GLY A 353 11.18 -2.15 3.75
C GLY A 353 10.17 -3.10 3.11
N GLY A 354 10.63 -3.92 2.18
CA GLY A 354 9.68 -4.60 1.31
C GLY A 354 8.94 -3.54 0.51
N THR A 355 8.89 -3.59 -0.78
CA THR A 355 8.16 -2.58 -1.53
C THR A 355 6.70 -2.57 -1.08
N ALA A 356 6.27 -1.57 -0.31
CA ALA A 356 4.96 -1.02 -0.61
C ALA A 356 5.00 -0.81 -2.11
N LEU A 357 4.20 -1.55 -2.89
CA LEU A 357 4.26 -1.59 -4.34
C LEU A 357 4.50 -0.17 -4.86
N THR A 358 5.71 0.08 -5.36
CA THR A 358 6.01 1.38 -5.93
C THR A 358 5.11 1.55 -7.14
N TYR A 359 4.72 2.78 -7.42
CA TYR A 359 3.91 3.20 -8.56
C TYR A 359 4.14 2.36 -9.85
N THR A 360 5.36 1.95 -10.12
CA THR A 360 5.72 1.17 -11.31
C THR A 360 5.31 -0.30 -11.24
N GLN A 361 5.41 -0.95 -10.09
CA GLN A 361 4.98 -2.34 -9.95
C GLN A 361 3.46 -2.46 -10.04
N GLN A 362 2.73 -1.46 -9.58
CA GLN A 362 1.28 -1.39 -9.73
C GLN A 362 0.87 -1.06 -11.16
N GLN A 363 1.57 -0.16 -11.86
CA GLN A 363 1.32 0.08 -13.30
C GLN A 363 1.63 -1.15 -14.15
N LEU A 364 2.67 -1.89 -13.83
CA LEU A 364 3.01 -3.15 -14.50
C LEU A 364 1.96 -4.24 -14.22
N GLN A 365 1.38 -4.28 -13.02
CA GLN A 365 0.29 -5.21 -12.69
C GLN A 365 -1.09 -4.76 -13.22
N ALA A 366 -1.34 -3.46 -13.32
CA ALA A 366 -2.62 -2.92 -13.80
C ALA A 366 -2.78 -2.88 -15.33
N GLY A 367 -1.74 -3.25 -16.09
CA GLY A 367 -1.84 -3.38 -17.55
C GLY A 367 -1.94 -2.07 -18.34
N GLN A 368 -1.71 -0.92 -17.72
CA GLN A 368 -1.65 0.38 -18.41
C GLN A 368 -0.29 0.67 -19.07
N GLY A 369 0.68 -0.15 -18.82
CA GLY A 369 1.85 -0.32 -19.68
C GLY A 369 2.03 -1.81 -19.88
N ARG A 370 1.61 -2.35 -21.02
CA ARG A 370 1.88 -3.76 -21.33
C ARG A 370 3.38 -3.97 -21.39
N VAL A 371 3.98 -4.47 -20.31
CA VAL A 371 5.31 -5.05 -20.39
C VAL A 371 5.17 -6.39 -21.10
N LYS A 372 5.48 -6.39 -22.38
CA LYS A 372 5.66 -7.65 -23.10
C LYS A 372 7.03 -8.22 -22.71
N TYR A 373 7.02 -9.28 -21.95
CA TYR A 373 8.24 -10.04 -21.67
C TYR A 373 8.60 -10.85 -22.94
N THR A 374 9.69 -10.46 -23.60
CA THR A 374 10.30 -11.30 -24.61
C THR A 374 11.53 -11.95 -23.98
N THR A 375 11.41 -13.17 -23.53
CA THR A 375 12.56 -13.95 -23.11
C THR A 375 13.29 -14.39 -24.38
N VAL A 376 14.41 -13.76 -24.69
CA VAL A 376 15.33 -14.29 -25.71
C VAL A 376 16.17 -15.34 -25.03
N THR A 377 15.81 -16.60 -25.18
CA THR A 377 16.66 -17.73 -24.79
C THR A 377 17.89 -17.74 -25.69
N ALA A 378 19.07 -17.89 -25.09
CA ALA A 378 20.35 -17.91 -25.81
C ALA A 378 20.32 -18.95 -26.93
N ILE A 379 20.71 -18.52 -28.13
CA ILE A 379 20.89 -19.39 -29.28
C ILE A 379 22.17 -20.22 -29.05
N THR A 380 22.01 -21.46 -28.68
CA THR A 380 23.08 -22.44 -28.77
C THR A 380 22.75 -23.33 -29.97
N ASN A 381 23.63 -23.27 -30.99
CA ASN A 381 23.62 -24.15 -32.16
C ASN A 381 22.49 -24.02 -33.20
N GLY A 382 22.10 -22.82 -33.57
CA GLY A 382 21.49 -22.63 -34.91
C GLY A 382 20.16 -23.32 -35.22
N GLN A 383 19.40 -23.77 -34.24
CA GLN A 383 18.04 -24.29 -34.40
C GLN A 383 17.06 -23.56 -33.50
N ILE A 384 15.96 -23.10 -34.10
CA ILE A 384 14.84 -22.45 -33.42
C ILE A 384 13.85 -23.56 -33.11
N ASP A 385 13.65 -23.88 -31.84
CA ASP A 385 12.53 -24.68 -31.38
C ASP A 385 11.38 -23.75 -30.94
N GLU A 386 10.25 -24.03 -31.49
CA GLU A 386 8.90 -23.49 -31.36
C GLU A 386 8.62 -22.31 -30.40
N ILE A 387 8.08 -21.23 -30.99
CA ILE A 387 7.49 -20.08 -30.30
C ILE A 387 6.07 -20.46 -29.91
N CYS A 388 5.79 -20.65 -28.64
CA CYS A 388 4.43 -20.65 -28.10
C CYS A 388 3.98 -19.20 -27.85
N ILE A 389 3.13 -18.68 -28.73
CA ILE A 389 2.42 -17.42 -28.53
C ILE A 389 1.10 -17.76 -27.82
N TYR A 390 0.94 -17.33 -26.57
CA TYR A 390 -0.38 -17.26 -25.94
C TYR A 390 -0.89 -15.82 -25.99
N SER A 391 -2.06 -15.67 -26.62
CA SER A 391 -2.83 -14.43 -26.76
C SER A 391 -3.50 -14.02 -25.46
#